data_169fd1ca7635ff0cbab3f2a342c85753
#
_entry.id   169fd1ca7635ff0cbab3f2a342c85753
#
_cell.length_a   1.000
_cell.length_b   1.000
_cell.length_c   1.000
_cell.angle_alpha   90.00
_cell.angle_beta   90.00
_cell.angle_gamma   90.00
#
_symmetry.space_group_name_H-M   'P 1'
#
loop_
_entity.id
_entity.type
_entity.pdbx_description
1 polymer ?
#
loop_
_entity_poly.entity_id
_entity_poly.type
_entity_poly.pdbx_seq_one_letter_code
_entity_poly.pdbx_strand_id
1 'polypeptide(L)'
;MLRHRMRWARVALALCAVLLPTLGHAKKKPLPTVRWMAGAPGCSFERGDDGRYRWTMSDKDLDITLLVDSQELTKSRRRFYHVLGVYLTVTYKGQGKFEFPADLRMDFVRHHDVQEAYEDPTELQTRLQNDVDTKIFVTERQIKKNPETAEGKTSLLRRYQKEAAEFIEFLSTQYLEPATLNPGSPEAHGWVFFGTSNKWIGPWKEPEDFLLNVFMKDKVWQFPFSLPPTPGDLILRKPPE
;
A
#
# COMPACT_ATOMS: atom_id res chain seq x y z
N MET A 1 -36.50 68.07 0.41
CA MET A 1 -35.03 68.04 0.64
C MET A 1 -34.61 66.64 1.10
N LEU A 2 -34.89 65.56 0.39
CA LEU A 2 -34.57 64.16 0.84
C LEU A 2 -34.07 63.23 -0.27
N ARG A 3 -33.59 63.81 -1.39
CA ARG A 3 -33.16 62.97 -2.55
C ARG A 3 -31.66 62.96 -2.83
N HIS A 4 -30.84 63.69 -2.05
CA HIS A 4 -29.38 63.78 -2.31
C HIS A 4 -28.46 62.93 -1.40
N ARG A 5 -29.01 62.29 -0.30
CA ARG A 5 -28.20 61.47 0.62
C ARG A 5 -28.02 60.01 0.21
N MET A 6 -28.72 59.56 -0.82
CA MET A 6 -28.75 58.11 -1.18
C MET A 6 -27.79 57.74 -2.32
N ARG A 7 -27.05 58.68 -2.89
CA ARG A 7 -26.09 58.42 -3.98
C ARG A 7 -24.64 58.16 -3.51
N TRP A 8 -24.28 58.63 -2.31
CA TRP A 8 -22.91 58.48 -1.79
C TRP A 8 -22.68 57.14 -1.07
N ALA A 9 -23.73 56.48 -0.58
CA ALA A 9 -23.62 55.19 0.08
C ALA A 9 -23.35 54.01 -0.88
N ARG A 10 -23.65 54.18 -2.18
CA ARG A 10 -23.43 53.12 -3.17
C ARG A 10 -22.04 53.15 -3.82
N VAL A 11 -21.31 54.25 -3.71
CA VAL A 11 -19.93 54.36 -4.25
C VAL A 11 -18.92 53.82 -3.28
N ALA A 12 -19.16 53.89 -1.95
CA ALA A 12 -18.27 53.36 -0.95
C ALA A 12 -18.21 51.83 -0.88
N LEU A 13 -19.29 51.15 -1.29
CA LEU A 13 -19.35 49.68 -1.28
C LEU A 13 -18.65 49.02 -2.50
N ALA A 14 -18.43 49.77 -3.58
CA ALA A 14 -17.79 49.25 -4.80
C ALA A 14 -16.26 49.26 -4.73
N LEU A 15 -15.66 50.06 -3.82
CA LEU A 15 -14.18 50.14 -3.69
C LEU A 15 -13.55 49.14 -2.72
N CYS A 16 -14.33 48.50 -1.87
CA CYS A 16 -13.84 47.45 -0.96
C CYS A 16 -13.71 46.04 -1.58
N ALA A 17 -14.23 45.85 -2.79
CA ALA A 17 -14.22 44.52 -3.44
C ALA A 17 -12.96 44.23 -4.26
N VAL A 18 -12.01 45.16 -4.39
CA VAL A 18 -10.85 45.03 -5.28
C VAL A 18 -9.53 44.67 -4.54
N LEU A 19 -9.56 44.61 -3.20
CA LEU A 19 -8.38 44.31 -2.38
C LEU A 19 -8.48 43.00 -1.60
N LEU A 20 -9.15 41.98 -2.16
CA LEU A 20 -8.90 40.61 -1.69
C LEU A 20 -7.55 40.17 -2.27
N PRO A 21 -6.51 40.02 -1.44
CA PRO A 21 -5.30 39.36 -1.92
C PRO A 21 -5.73 37.99 -2.38
N THR A 22 -5.56 37.70 -3.65
CA THR A 22 -5.55 36.32 -4.15
C THR A 22 -4.46 35.62 -3.36
N LEU A 23 -4.83 34.89 -2.32
CA LEU A 23 -4.00 33.91 -1.66
C LEU A 23 -3.61 32.92 -2.75
N GLY A 24 -2.56 33.27 -3.49
CA GLY A 24 -1.95 32.38 -4.44
C GLY A 24 -1.54 31.14 -3.67
N HIS A 25 -2.28 30.04 -3.85
CA HIS A 25 -1.83 28.74 -3.42
C HIS A 25 -0.52 28.50 -4.12
N ALA A 26 0.59 28.77 -3.44
CA ALA A 26 1.93 28.43 -3.93
C ALA A 26 1.89 26.92 -4.19
N LYS A 27 1.81 26.53 -5.47
CA LYS A 27 1.89 25.12 -5.87
C LYS A 27 3.22 24.61 -5.33
N LYS A 28 3.16 23.71 -4.33
CA LYS A 28 4.36 23.05 -3.82
C LYS A 28 5.10 22.46 -5.02
N LYS A 29 6.37 22.80 -5.16
CA LYS A 29 7.21 22.24 -6.22
C LYS A 29 7.22 20.73 -6.08
N PRO A 30 6.96 19.96 -7.16
CA PRO A 30 6.99 18.51 -7.08
C PRO A 30 8.37 18.04 -6.60
N LEU A 31 8.38 17.03 -5.74
CA LEU A 31 9.61 16.43 -5.27
C LEU A 31 10.39 15.78 -6.43
N PRO A 32 11.73 15.84 -6.42
CA PRO A 32 12.54 15.08 -7.35
C PRO A 32 12.19 13.58 -7.27
N THR A 33 12.18 12.92 -8.41
CA THR A 33 11.84 11.50 -8.51
C THR A 33 13.07 10.68 -8.89
N VAL A 34 13.37 9.67 -8.12
CA VAL A 34 14.34 8.62 -8.43
C VAL A 34 13.58 7.38 -8.83
N ARG A 35 13.76 6.91 -10.05
CA ARG A 35 12.97 5.81 -10.61
C ARG A 35 13.85 4.59 -10.89
N TRP A 36 13.43 3.44 -10.43
CA TRP A 36 14.06 2.17 -10.76
C TRP A 36 13.98 1.91 -12.26
N MET A 37 15.12 1.54 -12.86
CA MET A 37 15.22 1.17 -14.27
C MET A 37 16.18 -0.01 -14.42
N ALA A 38 15.79 -0.99 -15.21
CA ALA A 38 16.63 -2.15 -15.48
C ALA A 38 17.95 -1.73 -16.11
N GLY A 39 19.07 -2.22 -15.55
CA GLY A 39 20.42 -1.93 -16.04
C GLY A 39 20.96 -0.54 -15.67
N ALA A 40 20.18 0.32 -14.98
CA ALA A 40 20.71 1.59 -14.49
C ALA A 40 21.65 1.36 -13.30
N PRO A 41 22.69 2.21 -13.13
CA PRO A 41 23.56 2.14 -11.96
C PRO A 41 22.76 2.18 -10.64
N GLY A 42 23.09 1.27 -9.72
CA GLY A 42 22.38 1.16 -8.45
C GLY A 42 21.02 0.46 -8.52
N CYS A 43 20.55 0.05 -9.70
CA CYS A 43 19.33 -0.72 -9.85
C CYS A 43 19.64 -2.19 -10.17
N SER A 44 19.03 -3.11 -9.43
CA SER A 44 19.11 -4.54 -9.71
C SER A 44 17.74 -5.20 -9.60
N PHE A 45 17.58 -6.30 -10.32
CA PHE A 45 16.44 -7.20 -10.23
C PHE A 45 16.94 -8.62 -10.02
N GLU A 46 16.38 -9.30 -9.04
CA GLU A 46 16.68 -10.70 -8.75
C GLU A 46 15.38 -11.50 -8.75
N ARG A 47 15.39 -12.60 -9.48
CA ARG A 47 14.35 -13.62 -9.47
C ARG A 47 14.86 -14.81 -8.68
N GLY A 48 14.45 -14.92 -7.44
CA GLY A 48 14.85 -16.03 -6.58
C GLY A 48 14.14 -17.33 -6.95
N ASP A 49 14.84 -18.44 -6.88
CA ASP A 49 14.27 -19.79 -7.03
C ASP A 49 13.30 -20.11 -5.87
N ASP A 50 13.37 -19.33 -4.80
CA ASP A 50 12.47 -19.38 -3.65
C ASP A 50 11.09 -18.76 -3.92
N GLY A 51 10.80 -18.32 -5.14
CA GLY A 51 9.55 -17.67 -5.52
C GLY A 51 9.42 -16.23 -5.02
N ARG A 52 10.54 -15.60 -4.72
CA ARG A 52 10.62 -14.18 -4.34
C ARG A 52 11.26 -13.37 -5.44
N TYR A 53 10.68 -12.23 -5.70
CA TYR A 53 11.15 -11.26 -6.70
C TYR A 53 11.63 -10.02 -5.97
N ARG A 54 12.84 -9.55 -6.26
CA ARG A 54 13.48 -8.43 -5.57
C ARG A 54 13.90 -7.36 -6.55
N TRP A 55 13.45 -6.14 -6.33
CA TRP A 55 13.89 -4.93 -7.03
C TRP A 55 14.65 -4.08 -6.04
N THR A 56 15.94 -3.89 -6.27
CA THR A 56 16.78 -3.05 -5.40
C THR A 56 17.15 -1.77 -6.13
N MET A 57 17.11 -0.67 -5.40
CA MET A 57 17.59 0.63 -5.86
C MET A 57 18.47 1.25 -4.78
N SER A 58 19.68 1.63 -5.19
CA SER A 58 20.73 2.16 -4.32
C SER A 58 21.13 3.54 -4.74
N ASP A 59 21.29 4.43 -3.77
CA ASP A 59 22.02 5.68 -3.95
C ASP A 59 23.16 5.79 -2.93
N LYS A 60 23.73 6.98 -2.79
CA LYS A 60 24.86 7.23 -1.88
C LYS A 60 24.52 6.89 -0.43
N ASP A 61 23.31 7.20 0.02
CA ASP A 61 22.94 7.20 1.43
C ASP A 61 21.90 6.13 1.77
N LEU A 62 21.21 5.55 0.77
CA LEU A 62 20.11 4.60 0.98
C LEU A 62 20.15 3.45 -0.01
N ASP A 63 19.83 2.26 0.48
CA ASP A 63 19.38 1.12 -0.32
C ASP A 63 17.92 0.83 0.01
N ILE A 64 17.09 0.68 -1.01
CA ILE A 64 15.72 0.25 -0.84
C ILE A 64 15.50 -1.00 -1.69
N THR A 65 15.03 -2.06 -1.07
CA THR A 65 14.66 -3.31 -1.74
C THR A 65 13.17 -3.54 -1.58
N LEU A 66 12.47 -3.58 -2.71
CA LEU A 66 11.10 -4.07 -2.82
C LEU A 66 11.14 -5.57 -3.09
N LEU A 67 10.43 -6.35 -2.27
CA LEU A 67 10.28 -7.78 -2.45
C LEU A 67 8.81 -8.14 -2.60
N VAL A 68 8.51 -8.96 -3.59
CA VAL A 68 7.20 -9.60 -3.79
C VAL A 68 7.36 -11.10 -3.61
N ASP A 69 6.57 -11.68 -2.70
CA ASP A 69 6.58 -13.11 -2.39
C ASP A 69 5.38 -13.80 -3.04
N SER A 70 5.62 -14.78 -3.90
CA SER A 70 4.57 -15.53 -4.61
C SER A 70 3.64 -16.29 -3.65
N GLN A 71 4.13 -16.71 -2.50
CA GLN A 71 3.31 -17.38 -1.48
C GLN A 71 2.32 -16.39 -0.86
N GLU A 72 2.78 -15.18 -0.52
CA GLU A 72 1.91 -14.13 0.00
C GLU A 72 0.86 -13.71 -1.04
N LEU A 73 1.24 -13.54 -2.30
CA LEU A 73 0.30 -13.29 -3.39
C LEU A 73 -0.77 -14.39 -3.49
N THR A 74 -0.38 -15.66 -3.35
CA THR A 74 -1.31 -16.79 -3.38
C THR A 74 -2.27 -16.77 -2.20
N LYS A 75 -1.81 -16.38 -1.01
CA LYS A 75 -2.65 -16.21 0.18
C LYS A 75 -3.60 -15.02 0.01
N SER A 76 -3.10 -13.88 -0.48
CA SER A 76 -3.91 -12.66 -0.70
C SER A 76 -5.11 -12.91 -1.62
N ARG A 77 -4.94 -13.73 -2.65
CA ARG A 77 -6.03 -14.15 -3.55
C ARG A 77 -7.14 -14.95 -2.90
N ARG A 78 -6.82 -15.68 -1.83
CA ARG A 78 -7.78 -16.55 -1.11
C ARG A 78 -8.48 -15.82 0.02
N ARG A 79 -7.92 -14.69 0.49
CA ARG A 79 -8.53 -13.89 1.54
C ARG A 79 -9.84 -13.30 1.07
N PHE A 80 -10.78 -13.17 1.97
CA PHE A 80 -12.04 -12.49 1.70
C PHE A 80 -11.81 -11.00 1.43
N TYR A 81 -10.90 -10.41 2.18
CA TYR A 81 -10.44 -9.04 2.00
C TYR A 81 -9.16 -9.03 1.14
N HIS A 82 -9.25 -8.43 -0.06
CA HIS A 82 -8.14 -8.42 -0.99
C HIS A 82 -7.15 -7.30 -0.65
N VAL A 83 -5.95 -7.70 -0.26
CA VAL A 83 -4.83 -6.78 -0.01
C VAL A 83 -3.61 -7.27 -0.77
N LEU A 84 -2.87 -6.33 -1.36
CA LEU A 84 -1.56 -6.60 -1.95
C LEU A 84 -0.51 -6.36 -0.87
N GLY A 85 0.17 -7.41 -0.46
CA GLY A 85 1.32 -7.33 0.45
C GLY A 85 2.62 -7.30 -0.33
N VAL A 86 3.49 -6.36 0.01
CA VAL A 86 4.89 -6.31 -0.45
C VAL A 86 5.80 -6.17 0.76
N TYR A 87 7.02 -6.66 0.66
CA TYR A 87 8.01 -6.52 1.72
C TYR A 87 9.04 -5.47 1.32
N LEU A 88 9.34 -4.54 2.21
CA LEU A 88 10.36 -3.53 2.00
C LEU A 88 11.52 -3.73 2.97
N THR A 89 12.73 -3.53 2.47
CA THR A 89 13.93 -3.34 3.28
C THR A 89 14.54 -2.00 2.91
N VAL A 90 14.84 -1.19 3.92
CA VAL A 90 15.49 0.10 3.76
C VAL A 90 16.75 0.11 4.59
N THR A 91 17.90 0.28 3.96
CA THR A 91 19.21 0.34 4.63
C THR A 91 19.81 1.72 4.47
N TYR A 92 20.07 2.39 5.59
CA TYR A 92 20.73 3.70 5.62
C TYR A 92 22.24 3.56 5.76
N LYS A 93 22.98 4.20 4.86
CA LYS A 93 24.45 4.17 4.80
C LYS A 93 25.10 5.48 5.27
N GLY A 94 24.30 6.50 5.56
CA GLY A 94 24.78 7.81 5.98
C GLY A 94 25.28 7.85 7.43
N GLN A 95 25.85 8.97 7.84
CA GLN A 95 26.45 9.16 9.16
C GLN A 95 25.50 9.83 10.18
N GLY A 96 24.37 10.33 9.74
CA GLY A 96 23.41 11.05 10.59
C GLY A 96 22.23 10.19 11.06
N LYS A 97 21.14 10.88 11.34
CA LYS A 97 19.81 10.25 11.57
C LYS A 97 18.97 10.43 10.31
N PHE A 98 18.26 9.40 9.93
CA PHE A 98 17.34 9.39 8.82
C PHE A 98 15.99 8.87 9.29
N GLU A 99 14.95 9.68 9.15
CA GLU A 99 13.58 9.29 9.46
C GLU A 99 12.98 8.63 8.21
N PHE A 100 12.71 7.34 8.31
CA PHE A 100 11.99 6.63 7.28
C PHE A 100 10.49 6.84 7.51
N PRO A 101 9.82 7.66 6.69
CA PRO A 101 8.40 7.86 6.77
C PRO A 101 7.66 6.66 6.17
N ALA A 102 6.49 6.39 6.69
CA ALA A 102 5.63 5.33 6.17
C ALA A 102 4.69 5.82 5.05
N ASP A 103 4.93 6.97 4.41
CA ASP A 103 4.09 7.43 3.28
C ASP A 103 4.46 6.64 2.01
N LEU A 104 3.68 5.59 1.78
CA LEU A 104 3.85 4.64 0.70
C LEU A 104 2.55 4.56 -0.10
N ARG A 105 2.67 4.62 -1.43
CA ARG A 105 1.51 4.53 -2.32
C ARG A 105 1.76 3.53 -3.43
N MET A 106 0.78 2.69 -3.69
CA MET A 106 0.77 1.75 -4.79
C MET A 106 -0.19 2.23 -5.86
N ASP A 107 0.33 2.42 -7.06
CA ASP A 107 -0.49 2.69 -8.23
C ASP A 107 -0.71 1.37 -8.99
N PHE A 108 -1.97 1.00 -9.14
CA PHE A 108 -2.44 -0.10 -9.97
C PHE A 108 -2.65 0.47 -11.37
N VAL A 109 -1.58 0.52 -12.15
CA VAL A 109 -1.44 1.34 -13.36
C VAL A 109 -2.57 1.11 -14.37
N ARG A 110 -2.92 -0.14 -14.64
CA ARG A 110 -3.98 -0.49 -15.60
C ARG A 110 -5.38 -0.10 -15.13
N HIS A 111 -5.56 0.08 -13.84
CA HIS A 111 -6.85 0.38 -13.23
C HIS A 111 -7.02 1.84 -12.87
N HIS A 112 -5.97 2.66 -13.06
CA HIS A 112 -5.93 4.07 -12.65
C HIS A 112 -6.33 4.27 -11.19
N ASP A 113 -5.93 3.33 -10.34
CA ASP A 113 -6.25 3.29 -8.93
C ASP A 113 -4.98 3.44 -8.09
N VAL A 114 -4.97 4.42 -7.19
CA VAL A 114 -3.85 4.70 -6.29
C VAL A 114 -4.31 4.41 -4.88
N GLN A 115 -3.62 3.49 -4.23
CA GLN A 115 -3.90 3.09 -2.85
C GLN A 115 -2.76 3.54 -1.94
N GLU A 116 -3.10 4.18 -0.84
CA GLU A 116 -2.17 4.43 0.25
C GLU A 116 -1.95 3.15 1.05
N ALA A 117 -0.73 2.98 1.57
CA ALA A 117 -0.48 1.88 2.48
C ALA A 117 -1.32 2.04 3.75
N TYR A 118 -1.72 0.94 4.34
CA TYR A 118 -2.25 1.00 5.70
C TYR A 118 -1.13 1.47 6.62
N GLU A 119 -1.31 2.63 7.25
CA GLU A 119 -0.33 3.21 8.17
C GLU A 119 -0.32 2.50 9.52
N ASP A 120 -1.48 1.99 9.93
CA ASP A 120 -1.69 1.27 11.17
C ASP A 120 -2.19 -0.15 10.88
N PRO A 121 -1.44 -1.19 11.27
CA PRO A 121 -1.87 -2.57 11.13
C PRO A 121 -3.19 -2.86 11.85
N THR A 122 -3.51 -2.09 12.91
CA THR A 122 -4.75 -2.24 13.68
C THR A 122 -6.00 -1.97 12.82
N GLU A 123 -5.94 -1.05 11.87
CA GLU A 123 -7.06 -0.80 10.96
C GLU A 123 -7.35 -2.04 10.11
N LEU A 124 -6.32 -2.64 9.52
CA LEU A 124 -6.47 -3.84 8.71
C LEU A 124 -6.92 -5.04 9.56
N GLN A 125 -6.37 -5.19 10.77
CA GLN A 125 -6.80 -6.22 11.73
C GLN A 125 -8.29 -6.08 12.08
N THR A 126 -8.75 -4.86 12.36
CA THR A 126 -10.16 -4.57 12.66
C THR A 126 -11.07 -4.94 11.50
N ARG A 127 -10.67 -4.61 10.27
CA ARG A 127 -11.43 -4.98 9.07
C ARG A 127 -11.51 -6.49 8.90
N LEU A 128 -10.39 -7.19 9.08
CA LEU A 128 -10.35 -8.66 9.02
C LEU A 128 -11.24 -9.30 10.09
N GLN A 129 -11.24 -8.79 11.31
CA GLN A 129 -12.11 -9.29 12.39
C GLN A 129 -13.59 -9.09 12.03
N ASN A 130 -13.96 -7.93 11.54
CA ASN A 130 -15.33 -7.63 11.09
C ASN A 130 -15.78 -8.58 9.95
N ASP A 131 -14.86 -8.93 9.05
CA ASP A 131 -15.15 -9.92 7.99
C ASP A 131 -15.37 -11.31 8.55
N VAL A 132 -14.59 -11.72 9.55
CA VAL A 132 -14.77 -12.99 10.27
C VAL A 132 -16.16 -13.04 10.92
N ASP A 133 -16.53 -11.99 11.66
CA ASP A 133 -17.81 -11.91 12.36
C ASP A 133 -18.99 -11.94 11.38
N THR A 134 -18.87 -11.22 10.27
CA THR A 134 -19.84 -11.26 9.17
C THR A 134 -19.96 -12.67 8.60
N LYS A 135 -18.84 -13.36 8.38
CA LYS A 135 -18.81 -14.71 7.83
C LYS A 135 -19.46 -15.72 8.78
N ILE A 136 -19.21 -15.59 10.08
CA ILE A 136 -19.86 -16.40 11.12
C ILE A 136 -21.37 -16.23 11.01
N PHE A 137 -21.86 -14.99 11.09
CA PHE A 137 -23.29 -14.69 11.05
C PHE A 137 -23.99 -15.24 9.79
N VAL A 138 -23.38 -15.01 8.61
CA VAL A 138 -23.93 -15.50 7.34
C VAL A 138 -23.95 -17.02 7.30
N THR A 139 -22.89 -17.69 7.78
CA THR A 139 -22.78 -19.15 7.77
C THR A 139 -23.80 -19.79 8.70
N GLU A 140 -23.96 -19.27 9.92
CA GLU A 140 -24.97 -19.75 10.88
C GLU A 140 -26.39 -19.61 10.32
N ARG A 141 -26.70 -18.50 9.67
CA ARG A 141 -27.99 -18.27 9.01
C ARG A 141 -28.24 -19.29 7.88
N GLN A 142 -27.17 -19.62 7.12
CA GLN A 142 -27.27 -20.60 6.04
C GLN A 142 -27.48 -22.04 6.59
N ILE A 143 -26.79 -22.38 7.68
CA ILE A 143 -26.95 -23.68 8.35
C ILE A 143 -28.39 -23.84 8.89
N LYS A 144 -28.95 -22.79 9.51
CA LYS A 144 -30.36 -22.79 9.96
C LYS A 144 -31.36 -23.06 8.83
N LYS A 145 -31.05 -22.56 7.61
CA LYS A 145 -31.92 -22.77 6.43
C LYS A 145 -31.76 -24.15 5.81
N ASN A 146 -30.54 -24.71 5.82
CA ASN A 146 -30.18 -25.97 5.19
C ASN A 146 -29.30 -26.78 6.14
N PRO A 147 -29.90 -27.46 7.16
CA PRO A 147 -29.16 -28.19 8.21
C PRO A 147 -28.25 -29.29 7.67
N GLU A 148 -28.61 -29.90 6.54
CA GLU A 148 -27.85 -30.97 5.89
C GLU A 148 -26.45 -30.50 5.42
N THR A 149 -26.26 -29.21 5.28
CA THR A 149 -24.96 -28.61 4.87
C THR A 149 -24.09 -28.19 6.07
N ALA A 150 -24.53 -28.43 7.30
CA ALA A 150 -23.92 -27.89 8.52
C ALA A 150 -22.46 -28.30 8.68
N GLU A 151 -22.15 -29.60 8.52
CA GLU A 151 -20.78 -30.10 8.71
C GLU A 151 -19.78 -29.45 7.76
N GLY A 152 -20.08 -29.45 6.46
CA GLY A 152 -19.21 -28.84 5.46
C GLY A 152 -19.01 -27.32 5.68
N LYS A 153 -20.10 -26.60 6.00
CA LYS A 153 -20.04 -25.16 6.26
C LYS A 153 -19.27 -24.82 7.53
N THR A 154 -19.44 -25.58 8.59
CA THR A 154 -18.71 -25.43 9.84
C THR A 154 -17.20 -25.67 9.64
N SER A 155 -16.84 -26.70 8.88
CA SER A 155 -15.44 -26.98 8.55
C SER A 155 -14.79 -25.85 7.76
N LEU A 156 -15.48 -25.32 6.74
CA LEU A 156 -15.02 -24.16 5.99
C LEU A 156 -14.87 -22.90 6.86
N LEU A 157 -15.84 -22.66 7.75
CA LEU A 157 -15.78 -21.52 8.66
C LEU A 157 -14.58 -21.60 9.62
N ARG A 158 -14.33 -22.77 10.22
CA ARG A 158 -13.17 -22.97 11.10
C ARG A 158 -11.85 -22.70 10.38
N ARG A 159 -11.71 -23.19 9.14
CA ARG A 159 -10.53 -22.92 8.34
C ARG A 159 -10.37 -21.44 8.07
N TYR A 160 -11.44 -20.76 7.70
CA TYR A 160 -11.43 -19.31 7.46
C TYR A 160 -11.03 -18.52 8.72
N GLN A 161 -11.59 -18.84 9.89
CA GLN A 161 -11.24 -18.22 11.17
C GLN A 161 -9.76 -18.43 11.51
N LYS A 162 -9.23 -19.63 11.29
CA LYS A 162 -7.82 -19.95 11.50
C LYS A 162 -6.92 -19.10 10.59
N GLU A 163 -7.22 -19.06 9.28
CA GLU A 163 -6.44 -18.27 8.31
C GLU A 163 -6.47 -16.77 8.65
N ALA A 164 -7.61 -16.24 9.10
CA ALA A 164 -7.72 -14.85 9.53
C ALA A 164 -6.92 -14.56 10.81
N ALA A 165 -6.99 -15.44 11.81
CA ALA A 165 -6.22 -15.29 13.05
C ALA A 165 -4.70 -15.32 12.78
N GLU A 166 -4.22 -16.25 11.95
CA GLU A 166 -2.82 -16.31 11.52
C GLU A 166 -2.38 -15.03 10.79
N PHE A 167 -3.26 -14.43 9.99
CA PHE A 167 -2.93 -13.19 9.30
C PHE A 167 -2.95 -11.98 10.24
N ILE A 168 -3.85 -11.92 11.21
CA ILE A 168 -3.87 -10.87 12.25
C ILE A 168 -2.58 -10.93 13.08
N GLU A 169 -2.14 -12.13 13.49
CA GLU A 169 -0.87 -12.33 14.19
C GLU A 169 0.33 -11.90 13.33
N PHE A 170 0.34 -12.28 12.06
CA PHE A 170 1.36 -11.88 11.11
C PHE A 170 1.46 -10.35 10.97
N LEU A 171 0.34 -9.64 10.88
CA LEU A 171 0.29 -8.18 10.84
C LEU A 171 0.89 -7.55 12.11
N SER A 172 0.64 -8.16 13.28
CA SER A 172 1.16 -7.64 14.56
C SER A 172 2.67 -7.75 14.70
N THR A 173 3.32 -8.66 13.97
CA THR A 173 4.73 -9.01 14.18
C THR A 173 5.63 -8.65 13.00
N GLN A 174 5.07 -8.49 11.80
CA GLN A 174 5.85 -8.37 10.57
C GLN A 174 5.57 -7.08 9.78
N TYR A 175 4.75 -6.20 10.34
CA TYR A 175 4.43 -4.93 9.69
C TYR A 175 5.65 -4.01 9.67
N LEU A 176 5.81 -3.23 8.60
CA LEU A 176 6.86 -2.21 8.50
C LEU A 176 6.47 -0.98 9.33
N GLU A 177 7.14 -0.77 10.43
CA GLU A 177 6.94 0.39 11.28
C GLU A 177 7.80 1.59 10.83
N PRO A 178 7.32 2.83 11.01
CA PRO A 178 8.16 4.01 10.86
C PRO A 178 9.39 3.92 11.78
N ALA A 179 10.57 4.23 11.25
CA ALA A 179 11.81 4.05 11.98
C ALA A 179 12.76 5.24 11.82
N THR A 180 13.54 5.51 12.86
CA THR A 180 14.69 6.41 12.79
C THR A 180 15.96 5.59 12.60
N LEU A 181 16.49 5.61 11.37
CA LEU A 181 17.71 4.90 11.02
C LEU A 181 18.96 5.73 11.35
N ASN A 182 20.02 5.08 11.73
CA ASN A 182 21.32 5.68 12.04
C ASN A 182 22.41 4.61 11.93
N PRO A 183 23.71 4.93 12.04
CA PRO A 183 24.78 3.95 11.92
C PRO A 183 24.71 2.79 12.92
N GLY A 184 24.08 2.97 14.07
CA GLY A 184 23.89 1.92 15.08
C GLY A 184 22.64 1.05 14.86
N SER A 185 21.66 1.56 14.10
CA SER A 185 20.46 0.86 13.68
C SER A 185 20.13 1.27 12.24
N PRO A 186 20.88 0.73 11.26
CA PRO A 186 20.84 1.23 9.88
C PRO A 186 19.68 0.67 9.04
N GLU A 187 18.89 -0.29 9.55
CA GLU A 187 17.92 -1.02 8.76
C GLU A 187 16.52 -0.95 9.35
N ALA A 188 15.53 -0.77 8.47
CA ALA A 188 14.13 -1.03 8.74
C ALA A 188 13.59 -1.98 7.66
N HIS A 189 12.78 -2.94 8.08
CA HIS A 189 12.18 -3.87 7.14
C HIS A 189 10.84 -4.37 7.65
N GLY A 190 9.98 -4.77 6.75
CA GLY A 190 8.67 -5.31 7.08
C GLY A 190 7.71 -5.36 5.91
N TRP A 191 6.54 -5.87 6.19
CA TRP A 191 5.46 -5.94 5.22
C TRP A 191 4.66 -4.64 5.17
N VAL A 192 4.26 -4.28 3.96
CA VAL A 192 3.38 -3.15 3.67
C VAL A 192 2.19 -3.68 2.88
N PHE A 193 0.99 -3.24 3.25
CA PHE A 193 -0.25 -3.73 2.66
C PHE A 193 -1.04 -2.59 2.02
N PHE A 194 -1.55 -2.86 0.81
CA PHE A 194 -2.38 -1.94 0.05
C PHE A 194 -3.75 -2.57 -0.16
N GLY A 195 -4.80 -1.83 0.20
CA GLY A 195 -6.16 -2.25 -0.06
C GLY A 195 -6.46 -2.24 -1.55
N THR A 196 -7.30 -3.16 -1.99
CA THR A 196 -7.89 -3.09 -3.32
C THR A 196 -9.35 -3.47 -3.23
N SER A 197 -10.22 -2.65 -3.80
CA SER A 197 -11.65 -2.91 -3.85
C SER A 197 -12.00 -4.04 -4.81
N ASN A 198 -11.03 -4.50 -5.60
CA ASN A 198 -11.28 -5.37 -6.73
C ASN A 198 -10.39 -6.61 -6.77
N LYS A 199 -10.77 -7.49 -7.65
CA LYS A 199 -10.17 -8.80 -7.95
C LYS A 199 -8.85 -8.69 -8.74
N TRP A 200 -8.12 -7.58 -8.61
CA TRP A 200 -6.89 -7.32 -9.38
C TRP A 200 -5.69 -8.13 -8.89
N ILE A 201 -5.78 -8.72 -7.71
CA ILE A 201 -4.74 -9.63 -7.22
C ILE A 201 -5.01 -11.02 -7.82
N GLY A 202 -4.29 -11.29 -8.90
CA GLY A 202 -4.47 -12.30 -9.87
C GLY A 202 -4.67 -13.72 -9.61
N PRO A 203 -5.11 -14.66 -10.51
CA PRO A 203 -4.21 -15.21 -11.51
C PRO A 203 -4.14 -14.29 -12.72
N TRP A 204 -3.00 -13.68 -12.92
CA TRP A 204 -2.81 -12.83 -14.08
C TRP A 204 -2.55 -13.69 -15.32
N LYS A 205 -3.42 -13.57 -16.32
CA LYS A 205 -3.20 -14.14 -17.63
C LYS A 205 -2.20 -13.31 -18.44
N GLU A 206 -2.18 -12.02 -18.15
CA GLU A 206 -1.27 -11.02 -18.68
C GLU A 206 -0.58 -10.31 -17.52
N PRO A 207 0.62 -9.73 -17.70
CA PRO A 207 1.27 -8.96 -16.66
C PRO A 207 0.40 -7.80 -16.20
N GLU A 208 0.28 -7.64 -14.89
CA GLU A 208 -0.33 -6.48 -14.25
C GLU A 208 0.79 -5.52 -13.83
N ASP A 209 0.62 -4.23 -14.15
CA ASP A 209 1.63 -3.22 -13.92
C ASP A 209 1.35 -2.43 -12.65
N PHE A 210 2.37 -2.29 -11.82
CA PHE A 210 2.34 -1.59 -10.54
C PHE A 210 3.42 -0.52 -10.49
N LEU A 211 3.17 0.54 -9.72
CA LEU A 211 4.16 1.55 -9.39
C LEU A 211 4.10 1.81 -7.88
N LEU A 212 5.11 1.31 -7.15
CA LEU A 212 5.26 1.68 -5.75
C LEU A 212 6.00 3.01 -5.64
N ASN A 213 5.40 3.96 -4.97
CA ASN A 213 5.97 5.24 -4.63
C ASN A 213 6.32 5.27 -3.14
N VAL A 214 7.58 5.50 -2.82
CA VAL A 214 8.09 5.69 -1.46
C VAL A 214 8.43 7.16 -1.29
N PHE A 215 7.59 7.89 -0.55
CA PHE A 215 7.75 9.33 -0.36
C PHE A 215 8.73 9.61 0.78
N MET A 216 9.80 10.30 0.46
CA MET A 216 10.76 10.81 1.41
C MET A 216 10.63 12.33 1.53
N LYS A 217 11.30 12.91 2.51
CA LYS A 217 11.24 14.36 2.77
C LYS A 217 11.69 15.20 1.56
N ASP A 218 12.66 14.72 0.81
CA ASP A 218 13.36 15.45 -0.26
C ASP A 218 13.15 14.87 -1.66
N LYS A 219 12.67 13.63 -1.77
CA LYS A 219 12.50 12.93 -3.05
C LYS A 219 11.48 11.81 -2.97
N VAL A 220 11.03 11.33 -4.13
CA VAL A 220 10.18 10.15 -4.26
C VAL A 220 10.97 9.05 -4.95
N TRP A 221 10.99 7.86 -4.33
CA TRP A 221 11.53 6.67 -4.95
C TRP A 221 10.41 5.89 -5.61
N GLN A 222 10.59 5.54 -6.88
CA GLN A 222 9.58 4.86 -7.68
C GLN A 222 10.07 3.50 -8.15
N PHE A 223 9.32 2.46 -7.80
CA PHE A 223 9.56 1.10 -8.24
C PHE A 223 8.44 0.68 -9.20
N PRO A 224 8.62 0.83 -10.53
CA PRO A 224 7.75 0.20 -11.51
C PRO A 224 8.06 -1.30 -11.57
N PHE A 225 7.04 -2.14 -11.49
CA PHE A 225 7.19 -3.58 -11.63
C PHE A 225 5.92 -4.20 -12.21
N SER A 226 6.05 -5.40 -12.76
CA SER A 226 4.93 -6.16 -13.31
C SER A 226 4.85 -7.52 -12.64
N LEU A 227 3.64 -8.05 -12.49
CA LEU A 227 3.41 -9.39 -11.96
C LEU A 227 2.52 -10.19 -12.94
N PRO A 228 2.96 -11.38 -13.38
CA PRO A 228 4.31 -11.93 -13.14
C PRO A 228 5.38 -11.08 -13.84
N PRO A 229 6.61 -11.04 -13.34
CA PRO A 229 7.69 -10.25 -13.94
C PRO A 229 8.03 -10.68 -15.38
N THR A 230 7.80 -11.95 -15.67
CA THR A 230 7.88 -12.53 -17.02
C THR A 230 6.52 -13.11 -17.37
N PRO A 231 5.96 -12.86 -18.56
CA PRO A 231 4.67 -13.39 -18.97
C PRO A 231 4.57 -14.90 -18.76
N GLY A 232 3.51 -15.32 -18.05
CA GLY A 232 3.25 -16.74 -17.78
C GLY A 232 4.07 -17.37 -16.65
N ASP A 233 4.94 -16.63 -15.97
CA ASP A 233 5.96 -17.18 -15.09
C ASP A 233 5.92 -16.59 -13.68
N LEU A 234 4.90 -16.95 -12.92
CA LEU A 234 4.92 -16.77 -11.47
C LEU A 234 5.54 -18.03 -10.85
N ILE A 235 6.77 -17.93 -10.35
CA ILE A 235 7.38 -19.02 -9.59
C ILE A 235 6.64 -19.14 -8.27
N LEU A 236 5.94 -20.25 -8.10
CA LEU A 236 5.25 -20.54 -6.84
C LEU A 236 6.26 -21.01 -5.81
N ARG A 237 6.34 -20.31 -4.69
CA ARG A 237 7.10 -20.76 -3.53
C ARG A 237 6.45 -22.01 -2.95
N LYS A 238 7.23 -23.09 -2.78
CA LYS A 238 6.76 -24.27 -2.08
C LYS A 238 6.53 -23.93 -0.60
N PRO A 239 5.47 -24.46 0.03
CA PRO A 239 5.35 -24.39 1.50
C PRO A 239 6.58 -25.03 2.14
N PRO A 240 7.03 -24.59 3.31
CA PRO A 240 7.99 -25.36 4.10
C PRO A 240 7.37 -26.72 4.43
N GLU A 241 8.13 -27.77 4.26
CA GLU A 241 7.74 -29.14 4.61
C GLU A 241 7.57 -29.30 6.12
#